data_3880a096dbf788ed3cefed29448d0e65
#
_entry.id   3880a096dbf788ed3cefed29448d0e65
#
_cell.length_a   1.000
_cell.length_b   1.000
_cell.length_c   1.000
_cell.angle_alpha   90.00
_cell.angle_beta   90.00
_cell.angle_gamma   90.00
#
_symmetry.space_group_name_H-M   'P 1'
#
loop_
_entity.id
_entity.type
_entity.pdbx_description
1 polymer ?
#
loop_
_entity_poly.entity_id
_entity_poly.type
_entity_poly.pdbx_seq_one_letter_code
_entity_poly.pdbx_strand_id
1 'polypeptide(L)'
;MLDPYQVVEARAWGADCILVILAQVDDSVARDLVSAAKDWGMDALIEVHDDAELDRALKLDSRLIGINNRNLKTFDVTLETTERLAPRVPKDKIVIGESGIATPADLARLAKCGVHTYLVGESLMRQPDVIAATRILLGGVA
;
A
#
# COMPACT_ATOMS: atom_id res chain seq x y z
N MET A 1 1.52 10.87 -5.85
CA MET A 1 0.88 11.78 -6.82
C MET A 1 0.46 13.05 -6.09
N LEU A 2 0.55 14.21 -6.72
CA LEU A 2 0.22 15.52 -6.12
C LEU A 2 -0.70 16.35 -7.03
N ASP A 3 -0.86 15.95 -8.29
CA ASP A 3 -1.64 16.67 -9.30
C ASP A 3 -2.35 15.67 -10.23
N PRO A 4 -3.64 15.88 -10.58
CA PRO A 4 -4.38 15.03 -11.52
C PRO A 4 -3.71 14.85 -12.88
N TYR A 5 -2.91 15.81 -13.35
CA TYR A 5 -2.12 15.65 -14.57
C TYR A 5 -1.19 14.46 -14.52
N GLN A 6 -0.57 14.17 -13.35
CA GLN A 6 0.30 13.01 -13.16
C GLN A 6 -0.45 11.67 -13.33
N VAL A 7 -1.76 11.66 -13.05
CA VAL A 7 -2.61 10.48 -13.26
C VAL A 7 -2.77 10.21 -14.75
N VAL A 8 -3.05 11.26 -15.54
CA VAL A 8 -3.17 11.17 -17.00
C VAL A 8 -1.86 10.71 -17.63
N GLU A 9 -0.74 11.27 -17.19
CA GLU A 9 0.60 10.91 -17.65
C GLU A 9 0.92 9.44 -17.31
N ALA A 10 0.63 9.00 -16.08
CA ALA A 10 0.81 7.60 -15.66
C ALA A 10 0.00 6.64 -16.55
N ARG A 11 -1.27 6.99 -16.86
CA ARG A 11 -2.09 6.20 -17.77
C ARG A 11 -1.52 6.15 -19.18
N ALA A 12 -1.01 7.27 -19.69
CA ALA A 12 -0.38 7.33 -21.00
C ALA A 12 0.86 6.42 -21.10
N TRP A 13 1.54 6.17 -19.97
CA TRP A 13 2.65 5.23 -19.86
C TRP A 13 2.22 3.78 -19.57
N GLY A 14 0.92 3.51 -19.47
CA GLY A 14 0.37 2.16 -19.32
C GLY A 14 0.16 1.74 -17.87
N ALA A 15 0.14 2.67 -16.91
CA ALA A 15 -0.20 2.34 -15.52
C ALA A 15 -1.67 1.93 -15.39
N ASP A 16 -1.95 0.95 -14.54
CA ASP A 16 -3.30 0.48 -14.18
C ASP A 16 -3.70 0.90 -12.76
N CYS A 17 -2.75 1.41 -11.98
CA CYS A 17 -2.97 1.87 -10.61
C CYS A 17 -2.06 3.04 -10.29
N ILE A 18 -2.55 3.99 -9.47
CA ILE A 18 -1.76 5.08 -8.90
C ILE A 18 -1.59 4.91 -7.39
N LEU A 19 -0.56 5.55 -6.83
CA LEU A 19 -0.35 5.63 -5.38
C LEU A 19 -0.69 7.03 -4.89
N VAL A 20 -1.60 7.11 -3.90
CA VAL A 20 -1.98 8.34 -3.19
C VAL A 20 -1.57 8.22 -1.73
N ILE A 21 -0.54 8.96 -1.32
CA ILE A 21 0.00 8.95 0.05
C ILE A 21 -0.69 10.05 0.85
N LEU A 22 -1.56 9.69 1.81
CA LEU A 22 -2.36 10.68 2.56
C LEU A 22 -1.53 11.57 3.48
N ALA A 23 -0.34 11.13 3.88
CA ALA A 23 0.62 11.98 4.59
C ALA A 23 1.13 13.18 3.77
N GLN A 24 0.98 13.15 2.43
CA GLN A 24 1.54 14.15 1.51
C GLN A 24 0.50 15.04 0.84
N VAL A 25 -0.79 14.71 0.97
CA VAL A 25 -1.88 15.44 0.30
C VAL A 25 -3.02 15.72 1.26
N ASP A 26 -3.73 16.82 1.03
CA ASP A 26 -4.98 17.11 1.71
C ASP A 26 -6.17 16.31 1.10
N ASP A 27 -7.34 16.40 1.73
CA ASP A 27 -8.53 15.64 1.33
C ASP A 27 -9.08 16.09 -0.03
N SER A 28 -8.85 17.32 -0.45
CA SER A 28 -9.30 17.83 -1.76
C SER A 28 -8.47 17.18 -2.86
N VAL A 29 -7.15 17.31 -2.75
CA VAL A 29 -6.21 16.70 -3.71
C VAL A 29 -6.38 15.19 -3.77
N ALA A 30 -6.55 14.51 -2.61
CA ALA A 30 -6.77 13.07 -2.59
C ALA A 30 -8.03 12.67 -3.38
N ARG A 31 -9.15 13.40 -3.21
CA ARG A 31 -10.38 13.14 -3.97
C ARG A 31 -10.19 13.39 -5.47
N ASP A 32 -9.51 14.46 -5.84
CA ASP A 32 -9.26 14.80 -7.24
C ASP A 32 -8.40 13.75 -7.95
N LEU A 33 -7.38 13.24 -7.26
CA LEU A 33 -6.53 12.13 -7.76
C LEU A 33 -7.32 10.84 -7.95
N VAL A 34 -8.14 10.45 -6.96
CA VAL A 34 -8.99 9.24 -7.05
C VAL A 34 -10.02 9.38 -8.16
N SER A 35 -10.65 10.55 -8.29
CA SER A 35 -11.59 10.83 -9.39
C SER A 35 -10.92 10.71 -10.75
N ALA A 36 -9.75 11.32 -10.92
CA ALA A 36 -9.00 11.25 -12.16
C ALA A 36 -8.59 9.81 -12.51
N ALA A 37 -8.15 9.01 -11.51
CA ALA A 37 -7.84 7.60 -11.73
C ALA A 37 -9.05 6.82 -12.24
N LYS A 38 -10.22 7.03 -11.62
CA LYS A 38 -11.49 6.40 -12.00
C LYS A 38 -11.92 6.78 -13.42
N ASP A 39 -11.80 8.06 -13.79
CA ASP A 39 -12.13 8.55 -15.13
C ASP A 39 -11.28 7.90 -16.23
N TRP A 40 -10.06 7.51 -15.90
CA TRP A 40 -9.13 6.82 -16.80
C TRP A 40 -9.12 5.29 -16.64
N GLY A 41 -10.07 4.72 -15.87
CA GLY A 41 -10.19 3.28 -15.66
C GLY A 41 -9.01 2.67 -14.91
N MET A 42 -8.41 3.43 -13.98
CA MET A 42 -7.30 3.00 -13.12
C MET A 42 -7.77 2.83 -11.68
N ASP A 43 -7.12 1.94 -10.95
CA ASP A 43 -7.25 1.86 -9.50
C ASP A 43 -6.41 2.93 -8.79
N ALA A 44 -6.76 3.22 -7.54
CA ALA A 44 -5.97 4.08 -6.65
C ALA A 44 -5.65 3.32 -5.36
N LEU A 45 -4.37 3.12 -5.08
CA LEU A 45 -3.88 2.61 -3.80
C LEU A 45 -3.74 3.79 -2.84
N ILE A 46 -4.53 3.79 -1.77
CA ILE A 46 -4.52 4.84 -0.75
C ILE A 46 -3.62 4.42 0.40
N GLU A 47 -2.46 5.03 0.51
CA GLU A 47 -1.46 4.72 1.53
C GLU A 47 -1.73 5.53 2.80
N VAL A 48 -1.71 4.83 3.94
CA VAL A 48 -1.92 5.37 5.29
C VAL A 48 -0.86 4.86 6.28
N HIS A 49 -0.56 5.68 7.31
CA HIS A 49 0.44 5.38 8.34
C HIS A 49 -0.14 5.38 9.76
N ASP A 50 -1.29 6.00 9.94
CA ASP A 50 -1.94 6.13 11.26
C ASP A 50 -3.47 6.11 11.19
N ASP A 51 -4.09 6.20 12.37
CA ASP A 51 -5.55 6.15 12.52
C ASP A 51 -6.26 7.33 11.84
N ALA A 52 -5.67 8.53 11.89
CA ALA A 52 -6.26 9.73 11.32
C ALA A 52 -6.24 9.66 9.78
N GLU A 53 -5.14 9.17 9.20
CA GLU A 53 -5.04 8.94 7.76
C GLU A 53 -5.98 7.83 7.31
N LEU A 54 -6.14 6.75 8.08
CA LEU A 54 -7.11 5.70 7.78
C LEU A 54 -8.55 6.25 7.75
N ASP A 55 -8.93 7.08 8.74
CA ASP A 55 -10.26 7.70 8.78
C ASP A 55 -10.52 8.62 7.56
N ARG A 56 -9.48 9.23 7.00
CA ARG A 56 -9.53 9.98 5.74
C ARG A 56 -9.66 9.05 4.54
N ALA A 57 -8.86 7.98 4.49
CA ALA A 57 -8.84 7.01 3.39
C ALA A 57 -10.21 6.32 3.22
N LEU A 58 -10.89 6.00 4.32
CA LEU A 58 -12.19 5.33 4.29
C LEU A 58 -13.32 6.20 3.71
N LYS A 59 -13.10 7.50 3.53
CA LYS A 59 -14.04 8.43 2.87
C LYS A 59 -13.82 8.50 1.35
N LEU A 60 -12.73 7.93 0.84
CA LEU A 60 -12.41 7.93 -0.57
C LEU A 60 -13.02 6.72 -1.29
N ASP A 61 -13.43 6.93 -2.55
CA ASP A 61 -13.96 5.87 -3.41
C ASP A 61 -12.83 5.02 -4.01
N SER A 62 -12.13 4.30 -3.14
CA SER A 62 -11.11 3.32 -3.52
C SER A 62 -11.30 2.00 -2.77
N ARG A 63 -11.01 0.89 -3.46
CA ARG A 63 -11.02 -0.45 -2.87
C ARG A 63 -9.69 -0.83 -2.24
N LEU A 64 -8.59 -0.15 -2.58
CA LEU A 64 -7.24 -0.51 -2.19
C LEU A 64 -6.76 0.41 -1.06
N ILE A 65 -6.47 -0.17 0.10
CA ILE A 65 -5.90 0.53 1.25
C ILE A 65 -4.52 -0.04 1.55
N GLY A 66 -3.50 0.77 1.34
CA GLY A 66 -2.12 0.46 1.71
C GLY A 66 -1.83 0.88 3.14
N ILE A 67 -1.35 -0.04 3.96
CA ILE A 67 -0.89 0.28 5.31
C ILE A 67 0.63 0.21 5.30
N ASN A 68 1.27 1.38 5.37
CA ASN A 68 2.72 1.48 5.37
C ASN A 68 3.26 1.36 6.80
N ASN A 69 4.04 0.30 7.03
CA ASN A 69 4.69 0.01 8.30
C ASN A 69 5.92 0.91 8.57
N ARG A 70 6.32 1.72 7.60
CA ARG A 70 7.44 2.65 7.75
C ARG A 70 6.91 4.03 8.14
N ASN A 71 7.37 4.55 9.26
CA ASN A 71 7.13 5.93 9.62
C ASN A 71 7.96 6.85 8.70
N LEU A 72 7.29 7.75 7.96
CA LEU A 72 7.98 8.62 6.99
C LEU A 72 8.82 9.72 7.63
N LYS A 73 8.70 9.96 8.95
CA LYS A 73 9.46 10.98 9.70
C LYS A 73 10.69 10.40 10.36
N THR A 74 10.57 9.22 11.00
CA THR A 74 11.65 8.58 11.76
C THR A 74 12.33 7.47 10.99
N PHE A 75 11.71 6.97 9.92
CA PHE A 75 12.09 5.79 9.14
C PHE A 75 12.04 4.47 9.92
N ASP A 76 11.51 4.49 11.15
CA ASP A 76 11.26 3.25 11.91
C ASP A 76 10.23 2.39 11.20
N VAL A 77 10.42 1.08 11.26
CA VAL A 77 9.53 0.10 10.62
C VAL A 77 9.00 -0.87 11.67
N THR A 78 7.66 -0.99 11.77
CA THR A 78 7.01 -1.96 12.66
C THR A 78 5.74 -2.51 12.06
N LEU A 79 5.59 -3.83 12.03
CA LEU A 79 4.37 -4.51 11.56
C LEU A 79 3.15 -4.27 12.45
N GLU A 80 3.36 -3.74 13.67
CA GLU A 80 2.28 -3.36 14.60
C GLU A 80 1.34 -2.30 13.98
N THR A 81 1.84 -1.46 13.06
CA THR A 81 1.02 -0.50 12.34
C THR A 81 -0.08 -1.22 11.55
N THR A 82 0.30 -2.22 10.75
CA THR A 82 -0.68 -3.03 10.02
C THR A 82 -1.59 -3.81 10.96
N GLU A 83 -1.05 -4.44 12.00
CA GLU A 83 -1.85 -5.21 12.96
C GLU A 83 -2.93 -4.37 13.66
N ARG A 84 -2.63 -3.11 13.93
CA ARG A 84 -3.55 -2.16 14.56
C ARG A 84 -4.60 -1.62 13.60
N LEU A 85 -4.21 -1.28 12.37
CA LEU A 85 -5.07 -0.58 11.42
C LEU A 85 -5.93 -1.54 10.58
N ALA A 86 -5.40 -2.69 10.16
CA ALA A 86 -6.09 -3.60 9.25
C ALA A 86 -7.47 -4.07 9.77
N PRO A 87 -7.65 -4.39 11.07
CA PRO A 87 -8.97 -4.78 11.58
C PRO A 87 -10.06 -3.70 11.49
N ARG A 88 -9.67 -2.43 11.28
CA ARG A 88 -10.59 -1.29 11.13
C ARG A 88 -11.06 -1.09 9.68
N VAL A 89 -10.38 -1.70 8.72
CA VAL A 89 -10.73 -1.57 7.30
C VAL A 89 -11.96 -2.45 6.99
N PRO A 90 -13.00 -1.89 6.33
CA PRO A 90 -14.17 -2.66 5.92
C PRO A 90 -13.81 -3.85 5.01
N LYS A 91 -14.57 -4.94 5.11
CA LYS A 91 -14.28 -6.21 4.41
C LYS A 91 -14.44 -6.17 2.89
N ASP A 92 -15.10 -5.16 2.36
CA ASP A 92 -15.26 -4.90 0.93
C ASP A 92 -14.03 -4.22 0.30
N LYS A 93 -13.06 -3.81 1.12
CA LYS A 93 -11.78 -3.25 0.70
C LYS A 93 -10.66 -4.29 0.79
N ILE A 94 -9.62 -4.10 0.00
CA ILE A 94 -8.41 -4.92 0.00
C ILE A 94 -7.33 -4.18 0.77
N VAL A 95 -6.83 -4.80 1.84
CA VAL A 95 -5.70 -4.26 2.60
C VAL A 95 -4.39 -4.78 2.01
N ILE A 96 -3.47 -3.85 1.76
CA ILE A 96 -2.12 -4.13 1.27
C ILE A 96 -1.14 -3.73 2.35
N GLY A 97 -0.39 -4.70 2.89
CA GLY A 97 0.69 -4.45 3.83
C GLY A 97 1.96 -3.99 3.11
N GLU A 98 2.53 -2.88 3.56
CA GLU A 98 3.69 -2.26 2.93
C GLU A 98 4.82 -2.04 3.92
N SER A 99 6.06 -2.20 3.48
CA SER A 99 7.29 -2.09 4.27
C SER A 99 7.43 -3.11 5.40
N GLY A 100 8.66 -3.43 5.77
CA GLY A 100 8.97 -4.31 6.91
C GLY A 100 8.69 -5.79 6.69
N ILE A 101 8.36 -6.20 5.47
CA ILE A 101 8.08 -7.57 5.10
C ILE A 101 9.32 -8.16 4.43
N ALA A 102 9.93 -9.17 5.05
CA ALA A 102 11.16 -9.78 4.56
C ALA A 102 11.15 -11.31 4.65
N THR A 103 10.30 -11.90 5.48
CA THR A 103 10.29 -13.34 5.77
C THR A 103 8.87 -13.93 5.65
N PRO A 104 8.76 -15.27 5.45
CA PRO A 104 7.46 -15.96 5.52
C PRO A 104 6.75 -15.77 6.87
N ALA A 105 7.52 -15.59 7.95
CA ALA A 105 6.98 -15.35 9.29
C ALA A 105 6.25 -13.99 9.36
N ASP A 106 6.74 -12.96 8.65
CA ASP A 106 6.09 -11.66 8.57
C ASP A 106 4.74 -11.79 7.84
N LEU A 107 4.70 -12.54 6.73
CA LEU A 107 3.46 -12.81 6.01
C LEU A 107 2.45 -13.55 6.90
N ALA A 108 2.92 -14.60 7.60
CA ALA A 108 2.09 -15.36 8.53
C ALA A 108 1.60 -14.51 9.72
N ARG A 109 2.40 -13.55 10.17
CA ARG A 109 2.04 -12.59 11.22
C ARG A 109 0.90 -11.69 10.74
N LEU A 110 1.04 -11.08 9.57
CA LEU A 110 0.03 -10.18 9.00
C LEU A 110 -1.26 -10.91 8.57
N ALA A 111 -1.16 -12.17 8.16
CA ALA A 111 -2.33 -12.99 7.85
C ALA A 111 -3.27 -13.18 9.05
N LYS A 112 -2.76 -13.12 10.29
CA LYS A 112 -3.58 -13.21 11.52
C LYS A 112 -4.53 -12.03 11.69
N CYS A 113 -4.21 -10.86 11.12
CA CYS A 113 -5.11 -9.70 11.09
C CYS A 113 -5.85 -9.55 9.76
N GLY A 114 -5.86 -10.59 8.91
CA GLY A 114 -6.63 -10.65 7.67
C GLY A 114 -5.94 -10.01 6.46
N VAL A 115 -4.64 -9.71 6.53
CA VAL A 115 -3.87 -9.14 5.43
C VAL A 115 -3.17 -10.25 4.66
N HIS A 116 -3.49 -10.37 3.37
CA HIS A 116 -2.99 -11.41 2.47
C HIS A 116 -2.41 -10.83 1.16
N THR A 117 -2.37 -9.51 1.05
CA THR A 117 -1.81 -8.79 -0.11
C THR A 117 -0.68 -7.89 0.38
N TYR A 118 0.44 -7.91 -0.33
CA TYR A 118 1.66 -7.24 0.13
C TYR A 118 2.34 -6.50 -1.02
N LEU A 119 2.92 -5.35 -0.70
CA LEU A 119 3.83 -4.62 -1.58
C LEU A 119 5.23 -4.71 -0.98
N VAL A 120 6.12 -5.45 -1.66
CA VAL A 120 7.46 -5.75 -1.18
C VAL A 120 8.48 -5.36 -2.25
N GLY A 121 9.30 -4.37 -1.97
CA GLY A 121 10.33 -3.88 -2.88
C GLY A 121 11.73 -4.00 -2.29
N GLU A 122 12.04 -3.16 -1.31
CA GLU A 122 13.40 -2.97 -0.78
C GLU A 122 14.07 -4.29 -0.33
N SER A 123 13.39 -5.12 0.44
CA SER A 123 13.95 -6.36 0.97
C SER A 123 14.32 -7.37 -0.13
N LEU A 124 13.55 -7.41 -1.22
CA LEU A 124 13.82 -8.25 -2.38
C LEU A 124 14.93 -7.68 -3.26
N MET A 125 14.86 -6.37 -3.54
CA MET A 125 15.82 -5.71 -4.43
C MET A 125 17.24 -5.62 -3.86
N ARG A 126 17.41 -5.79 -2.54
CA ARG A 126 18.72 -5.89 -1.87
C ARG A 126 19.36 -7.27 -1.98
N GLN A 127 18.63 -8.27 -2.47
CA GLN A 127 19.16 -9.64 -2.56
C GLN A 127 19.96 -9.85 -3.87
N PRO A 128 21.04 -10.62 -3.83
CA PRO A 128 21.81 -10.94 -5.03
C PRO A 128 21.01 -11.76 -6.04
N ASP A 129 20.06 -12.57 -5.59
CA ASP A 129 19.10 -13.32 -6.43
C ASP A 129 17.66 -13.01 -5.98
N VAL A 130 17.02 -12.10 -6.71
CA VAL A 130 15.64 -11.66 -6.44
C VAL A 130 14.63 -12.80 -6.65
N ILE A 131 14.88 -13.71 -7.59
CA ILE A 131 13.99 -14.84 -7.90
C ILE A 131 13.99 -15.81 -6.72
N ALA A 132 15.18 -16.21 -6.24
CA ALA A 132 15.31 -17.10 -5.07
C ALA A 132 14.70 -16.43 -3.82
N ALA A 133 14.99 -15.16 -3.58
CA ALA A 133 14.45 -14.43 -2.45
C ALA A 133 12.91 -14.35 -2.48
N THR A 134 12.31 -14.13 -3.64
CA THR A 134 10.86 -14.11 -3.80
C THR A 134 10.24 -15.48 -3.53
N ARG A 135 10.88 -16.56 -4.02
CA ARG A 135 10.42 -17.93 -3.73
C ARG A 135 10.46 -18.24 -2.23
N ILE A 136 11.55 -17.88 -1.56
CA ILE A 136 11.69 -18.05 -0.11
C ILE A 136 10.61 -17.28 0.64
N LEU A 137 10.39 -16.00 0.30
CA LEU A 137 9.35 -15.18 0.92
C LEU A 137 7.97 -15.80 0.79
N LEU A 138 7.67 -16.41 -0.36
CA LEU A 138 6.39 -17.10 -0.62
C LEU A 138 6.30 -18.52 0.00
N GLY A 139 7.27 -18.93 0.80
CA GLY A 139 7.29 -20.23 1.46
C GLY A 139 7.78 -21.39 0.57
N GLY A 140 8.38 -21.09 -0.58
CA GLY A 140 9.07 -22.06 -1.43
C GLY A 140 10.45 -22.40 -0.87
N VAL A 141 10.99 -23.58 -1.25
CA VAL A 141 12.41 -23.91 -1.03
C VAL A 141 13.28 -23.23 -2.09
N ALA A 142 14.48 -22.84 -1.67
CA ALA A 142 15.47 -22.23 -2.55
C ALA A 142 15.99 -23.23 -3.59
#